data_d72c2f4d48a2855881925295aab9e0cf
#
_entry.id   d72c2f4d48a2855881925295aab9e0cf
#
_cell.length_a   1.000
_cell.length_b   1.000
_cell.length_c   1.000
_cell.angle_alpha   90.00
_cell.angle_beta   90.00
_cell.angle_gamma   90.00
#
_symmetry.space_group_name_H-M   'P 1'
#
loop_
_entity.id
_entity.type
_entity.pdbx_description
1 polymer ?
#
loop_
_entity_poly.entity_id
_entity_poly.type
_entity_poly.pdbx_seq_one_letter_code
_entity_poly.pdbx_strand_id
1 'polypeptide(L)'
;MLALMKRLTLFFAVASVFSAGLILAETKPTTGGADALWQKVEAVMDEMKNPKKRPESREEAMAFFTKTLSDFDAAAAEFEKQSPTDARRWKAKLFGVTTLQLRDRLGLPAKGNLKEGLSEIINAADADKEIKGDASAILVLESMAEIDAGTLTSEAWTQNAETHLKNFPEGRLNEEIKKRMATNKQMAELKSKPLELKFTAVDGTEVDLAKMRGKVVLIDFWATWCGPCVAELPNVIKAYDALHAKGFEIVGISLDQDKGKLERFVKENGMKWPQYFDGKGWQNEISTRFGIDSIPAMWLVGKDGLVISTDTRGGLEAAVEAALKK
;
A
#
# COMPACT_ATOMS: atom_id res chain seq x y z
N MET A 1 12.70 -17.33 -10.02
CA MET A 1 13.38 -16.49 -9.00
C MET A 1 12.69 -15.13 -8.80
N LEU A 2 12.17 -14.47 -9.81
CA LEU A 2 11.47 -13.15 -9.67
C LEU A 2 10.15 -13.22 -8.86
N ALA A 3 9.39 -14.30 -8.96
CA ALA A 3 8.17 -14.49 -8.16
C ALA A 3 8.43 -14.68 -6.65
N LEU A 4 9.66 -15.06 -6.28
CA LEU A 4 10.06 -15.26 -4.89
C LEU A 4 10.46 -13.95 -4.21
N MET A 5 11.02 -12.99 -4.96
CA MET A 5 11.40 -11.67 -4.43
C MET A 5 10.19 -10.76 -4.20
N LYS A 6 9.13 -10.81 -5.05
CA LYS A 6 7.85 -10.11 -4.81
C LYS A 6 7.15 -10.57 -3.52
N ARG A 7 7.44 -11.79 -3.04
CA ARG A 7 6.90 -12.31 -1.77
C ARG A 7 7.67 -11.84 -0.52
N LEU A 8 8.91 -11.36 -0.68
CA LEU A 8 9.74 -10.93 0.47
C LEU A 8 9.44 -9.49 0.90
N THR A 9 9.17 -8.59 -0.06
CA THR A 9 8.79 -7.19 0.22
C THR A 9 7.43 -7.07 0.92
N LEU A 10 6.53 -8.04 0.74
CA LEU A 10 5.23 -8.07 1.42
C LEU A 10 5.31 -8.53 2.90
N PHE A 11 6.42 -9.14 3.34
CA PHE A 11 6.65 -9.47 4.76
C PHE A 11 6.81 -8.21 5.62
N PHE A 12 7.36 -7.13 5.04
CA PHE A 12 7.50 -5.83 5.72
C PHE A 12 6.20 -5.01 5.74
N ALA A 13 5.29 -5.20 4.77
CA ALA A 13 4.02 -4.46 4.73
C ALA A 13 3.03 -4.92 5.81
N VAL A 14 3.03 -6.20 6.20
CA VAL A 14 2.21 -6.68 7.35
C VAL A 14 2.81 -6.23 8.68
N ALA A 15 4.15 -6.10 8.77
CA ALA A 15 4.80 -5.52 9.94
C ALA A 15 4.45 -4.03 10.13
N SER A 16 4.12 -3.27 9.08
CA SER A 16 3.76 -1.86 9.19
C SER A 16 2.35 -1.62 9.75
N VAL A 17 1.40 -2.52 9.54
CA VAL A 17 0.08 -2.46 10.22
C VAL A 17 0.22 -2.86 11.71
N PHE A 18 1.17 -3.76 12.03
CA PHE A 18 1.50 -4.11 13.41
C PHE A 18 2.44 -3.12 14.09
N SER A 19 3.28 -2.37 13.34
CA SER A 19 4.21 -1.36 13.91
C SER A 19 3.56 0.00 14.15
N ALA A 20 2.41 0.31 13.55
CA ALA A 20 1.56 1.42 13.96
C ALA A 20 0.84 1.01 15.25
N GLY A 21 1.61 0.92 16.33
CA GLY A 21 1.24 0.83 17.74
C GLY A 21 -0.20 0.44 18.05
N LEU A 22 -0.59 -0.82 17.88
CA LEU A 22 -1.73 -1.38 18.61
C LEU A 22 -1.34 -1.48 20.11
N ILE A 23 -1.10 -0.34 20.73
CA ILE A 23 -1.07 -0.22 22.21
C ILE A 23 -2.54 -0.25 22.61
N LEU A 24 -2.99 -1.44 22.94
CA LEU A 24 -4.35 -1.68 23.40
C LEU A 24 -4.45 -1.08 24.81
N ALA A 25 -5.42 -0.19 25.03
CA ALA A 25 -5.66 0.44 26.33
C ALA A 25 -5.72 -0.61 27.47
N GLU A 26 -5.13 -0.24 28.62
CA GLU A 26 -5.24 -1.03 29.85
C GLU A 26 -6.71 -1.07 30.30
N THR A 27 -7.30 -2.27 30.26
CA THR A 27 -8.63 -2.48 30.86
C THR A 27 -8.48 -2.60 32.38
N LYS A 28 -9.34 -1.90 33.14
CA LYS A 28 -9.38 -2.02 34.61
C LYS A 28 -9.61 -3.50 35.02
N PRO A 29 -8.85 -4.03 35.99
CA PRO A 29 -9.01 -5.39 36.43
C PRO A 29 -10.38 -5.59 37.09
N THR A 30 -11.12 -6.60 36.59
CA THR A 30 -12.28 -7.19 37.28
C THR A 30 -11.81 -8.48 37.97
N THR A 31 -12.04 -8.61 39.26
CA THR A 31 -11.57 -9.75 40.08
C THR A 31 -12.35 -11.02 39.74
N GLY A 32 -11.68 -12.06 39.19
CA GLY A 32 -12.27 -13.37 38.92
C GLY A 32 -11.49 -14.21 37.91
N GLY A 33 -11.96 -15.42 37.67
CA GLY A 33 -11.37 -16.35 36.71
C GLY A 33 -11.24 -15.83 35.29
N ALA A 34 -12.11 -14.87 34.90
CA ALA A 34 -12.04 -14.18 33.58
C ALA A 34 -10.75 -13.40 33.38
N ASP A 35 -10.20 -12.77 34.43
CA ASP A 35 -8.97 -12.01 34.31
C ASP A 35 -7.75 -12.90 34.04
N ALA A 36 -7.68 -14.05 34.71
CA ALA A 36 -6.61 -15.01 34.50
C ALA A 36 -6.65 -15.59 33.07
N LEU A 37 -7.84 -15.82 32.53
CA LEU A 37 -8.01 -16.25 31.13
C LEU A 37 -7.65 -15.15 30.15
N TRP A 38 -8.06 -13.93 30.44
CA TRP A 38 -7.71 -12.77 29.60
C TRP A 38 -6.20 -12.52 29.56
N GLN A 39 -5.49 -12.61 30.69
CA GLN A 39 -4.03 -12.49 30.72
C GLN A 39 -3.34 -13.50 29.82
N LYS A 40 -3.88 -14.73 29.68
CA LYS A 40 -3.33 -15.69 28.70
C LYS A 40 -3.50 -15.21 27.27
N VAL A 41 -4.68 -14.68 26.90
CA VAL A 41 -4.93 -14.12 25.56
C VAL A 41 -3.98 -12.95 25.29
N GLU A 42 -3.88 -12.02 26.22
CA GLU A 42 -3.03 -10.83 26.11
C GLU A 42 -1.55 -11.20 25.98
N ALA A 43 -1.07 -12.14 26.78
CA ALA A 43 0.33 -12.60 26.73
C ALA A 43 0.70 -13.16 25.35
N VAL A 44 -0.21 -13.88 24.69
CA VAL A 44 0.03 -14.39 23.33
C VAL A 44 -0.01 -13.27 22.30
N MET A 45 -0.94 -12.32 22.42
CA MET A 45 -1.00 -11.15 21.56
C MET A 45 0.27 -10.30 21.66
N ASP A 46 0.80 -10.14 22.89
CA ASP A 46 2.03 -9.39 23.13
C ASP A 46 3.27 -10.11 22.60
N GLU A 47 3.37 -11.43 22.79
CA GLU A 47 4.47 -12.22 22.22
C GLU A 47 4.51 -12.11 20.68
N MET A 48 3.35 -12.03 20.04
CA MET A 48 3.28 -11.88 18.60
C MET A 48 3.77 -10.51 18.11
N LYS A 49 3.51 -9.44 18.90
CA LYS A 49 3.97 -8.08 18.61
C LYS A 49 5.44 -7.85 18.97
N ASN A 50 5.84 -8.38 20.13
CA ASN A 50 7.13 -8.17 20.75
C ASN A 50 7.76 -9.52 21.12
N PRO A 51 8.21 -10.32 20.14
CA PRO A 51 8.76 -11.64 20.42
C PRO A 51 10.00 -11.53 21.30
N LYS A 52 10.06 -12.37 22.35
CA LYS A 52 11.22 -12.46 23.25
C LYS A 52 12.51 -12.79 22.53
N LYS A 53 12.39 -13.60 21.48
CA LYS A 53 13.46 -13.85 20.50
C LYS A 53 12.93 -13.56 19.12
N ARG A 54 13.58 -12.64 18.38
CA ARG A 54 13.23 -12.37 16.98
C ARG A 54 13.66 -13.55 16.10
N PRO A 55 12.78 -14.05 15.21
CA PRO A 55 13.18 -15.07 14.24
C PRO A 55 14.31 -14.56 13.34
N GLU A 56 15.33 -15.41 13.15
CA GLU A 56 16.51 -15.08 12.33
C GLU A 56 16.42 -15.63 10.90
N SER A 57 15.48 -16.56 10.66
CA SER A 57 15.21 -17.14 9.35
C SER A 57 13.74 -17.13 9.00
N ARG A 58 13.43 -17.34 7.71
CA ARG A 58 12.05 -17.49 7.25
C ARG A 58 11.36 -18.71 7.90
N GLU A 59 12.09 -19.79 8.07
CA GLU A 59 11.57 -21.02 8.68
C GLU A 59 11.23 -20.78 10.14
N GLU A 60 12.11 -20.16 10.91
CA GLU A 60 11.86 -19.76 12.29
C GLU A 60 10.66 -18.79 12.40
N ALA A 61 10.56 -17.83 11.48
CA ALA A 61 9.41 -16.89 11.46
C ALA A 61 8.10 -17.62 11.19
N MET A 62 8.07 -18.55 10.23
CA MET A 62 6.89 -19.37 9.95
C MET A 62 6.50 -20.23 11.15
N ALA A 63 7.46 -20.90 11.78
CA ALA A 63 7.23 -21.73 12.97
C ALA A 63 6.72 -20.88 14.15
N PHE A 64 7.33 -19.71 14.39
CA PHE A 64 6.93 -18.78 15.43
C PHE A 64 5.48 -18.32 15.23
N PHE A 65 5.12 -17.79 14.06
CA PHE A 65 3.76 -17.31 13.80
C PHE A 65 2.73 -18.43 13.82
N THR A 66 3.06 -19.60 13.28
CA THR A 66 2.16 -20.77 13.32
C THR A 66 1.84 -21.15 14.76
N LYS A 67 2.87 -21.28 15.61
CA LYS A 67 2.69 -21.61 17.03
C LYS A 67 1.89 -20.53 17.75
N THR A 68 2.28 -19.27 17.63
CA THR A 68 1.67 -18.15 18.35
C THR A 68 0.20 -17.96 17.95
N LEU A 69 -0.15 -18.11 16.66
CA LEU A 69 -1.55 -18.06 16.23
C LEU A 69 -2.39 -19.24 16.75
N SER A 70 -1.80 -20.45 16.83
CA SER A 70 -2.47 -21.60 17.42
C SER A 70 -2.71 -21.42 18.93
N ASP A 71 -1.69 -20.91 19.64
CA ASP A 71 -1.80 -20.60 21.08
C ASP A 71 -2.86 -19.51 21.33
N PHE A 72 -2.92 -18.49 20.45
CA PHE A 72 -3.96 -17.47 20.50
C PHE A 72 -5.35 -18.06 20.33
N ASP A 73 -5.58 -18.92 19.33
CA ASP A 73 -6.87 -19.54 19.07
C ASP A 73 -7.35 -20.34 20.26
N ALA A 74 -6.46 -21.11 20.88
CA ALA A 74 -6.79 -21.90 22.07
C ALA A 74 -7.15 -21.00 23.28
N ALA A 75 -6.36 -19.96 23.54
CA ALA A 75 -6.60 -19.04 24.64
C ALA A 75 -7.89 -18.22 24.45
N ALA A 76 -8.12 -17.70 23.23
CA ALA A 76 -9.31 -16.93 22.91
C ALA A 76 -10.58 -17.78 22.98
N ALA A 77 -10.56 -19.02 22.48
CA ALA A 77 -11.69 -19.92 22.56
C ALA A 77 -12.03 -20.32 24.01
N GLU A 78 -11.01 -20.55 24.84
CA GLU A 78 -11.22 -20.82 26.26
C GLU A 78 -11.82 -19.61 26.99
N PHE A 79 -11.29 -18.40 26.70
CA PHE A 79 -11.83 -17.17 27.27
C PHE A 79 -13.30 -16.94 26.88
N GLU A 80 -13.62 -17.04 25.58
CA GLU A 80 -14.98 -16.85 25.08
C GLU A 80 -15.96 -17.88 25.67
N LYS A 81 -15.55 -19.15 25.79
CA LYS A 81 -16.36 -20.21 26.35
C LYS A 81 -16.70 -19.97 27.83
N GLN A 82 -15.75 -19.49 28.63
CA GLN A 82 -15.92 -19.29 30.07
C GLN A 82 -16.43 -17.90 30.44
N SER A 83 -16.29 -16.91 29.53
CA SER A 83 -16.67 -15.52 29.74
C SER A 83 -17.37 -14.92 28.50
N PRO A 84 -18.50 -15.52 28.06
CA PRO A 84 -19.12 -15.19 26.76
C PRO A 84 -19.69 -13.76 26.67
N THR A 85 -19.92 -13.11 27.82
CA THR A 85 -20.42 -11.71 27.89
C THR A 85 -19.34 -10.69 28.19
N ASP A 86 -18.09 -11.13 28.38
CA ASP A 86 -16.99 -10.20 28.65
C ASP A 86 -16.63 -9.41 27.36
N ALA A 87 -16.71 -8.09 27.46
CA ALA A 87 -16.49 -7.21 26.31
C ALA A 87 -15.08 -7.35 25.67
N ARG A 88 -14.09 -7.83 26.42
CA ARG A 88 -12.73 -8.08 25.93
C ARG A 88 -12.67 -9.12 24.80
N ARG A 89 -13.71 -9.97 24.65
CA ARG A 89 -13.80 -10.90 23.50
C ARG A 89 -13.77 -10.17 22.16
N TRP A 90 -14.25 -8.92 22.09
CA TRP A 90 -14.19 -8.13 20.85
C TRP A 90 -12.77 -7.70 20.50
N LYS A 91 -11.91 -7.47 21.49
CA LYS A 91 -10.48 -7.23 21.29
C LYS A 91 -9.78 -8.49 20.76
N ALA A 92 -10.09 -9.66 21.32
CA ALA A 92 -9.58 -10.93 20.78
C ALA A 92 -10.10 -11.17 19.36
N LYS A 93 -11.37 -10.92 19.08
CA LYS A 93 -11.94 -11.04 17.73
C LYS A 93 -11.26 -10.09 16.73
N LEU A 94 -11.03 -8.83 17.10
CA LEU A 94 -10.32 -7.88 16.25
C LEU A 94 -8.91 -8.40 15.90
N PHE A 95 -8.17 -8.89 16.88
CA PHE A 95 -6.87 -9.50 16.64
C PHE A 95 -6.97 -10.73 15.71
N GLY A 96 -7.93 -11.61 15.94
CA GLY A 96 -8.16 -12.79 15.11
C GLY A 96 -8.40 -12.43 13.64
N VAL A 97 -9.33 -11.49 13.37
CA VAL A 97 -9.66 -11.10 11.98
C VAL A 97 -8.53 -10.35 11.28
N THR A 98 -7.75 -9.54 11.99
CA THR A 98 -6.59 -8.86 11.40
C THR A 98 -5.44 -9.81 11.04
N THR A 99 -5.42 -11.02 11.58
CA THR A 99 -4.43 -12.04 11.25
C THR A 99 -4.82 -12.98 10.12
N LEU A 100 -6.02 -12.84 9.52
CA LEU A 100 -6.53 -13.76 8.49
C LEU A 100 -5.61 -13.88 7.26
N GLN A 101 -5.07 -12.76 6.76
CA GLN A 101 -4.14 -12.79 5.63
C GLN A 101 -2.82 -13.49 5.97
N LEU A 102 -2.33 -13.35 7.21
CA LEU A 102 -1.14 -14.05 7.67
C LEU A 102 -1.41 -15.55 7.77
N ARG A 103 -2.59 -15.94 8.28
CA ARG A 103 -3.01 -17.34 8.38
C ARG A 103 -3.05 -18.02 7.02
N ASP A 104 -3.65 -17.35 6.03
CA ASP A 104 -3.70 -17.87 4.65
C ASP A 104 -2.30 -18.15 4.10
N ARG A 105 -1.35 -17.23 4.30
CA ARG A 105 0.04 -17.41 3.88
C ARG A 105 0.78 -18.56 4.59
N LEU A 106 0.38 -18.85 5.83
CA LEU A 106 0.94 -19.93 6.63
C LEU A 106 0.23 -21.26 6.40
N GLY A 107 -0.86 -21.29 5.59
CA GLY A 107 -1.69 -22.47 5.38
C GLY A 107 -2.48 -22.88 6.64
N LEU A 108 -2.72 -21.92 7.56
CA LEU A 108 -3.50 -22.15 8.77
C LEU A 108 -4.99 -21.96 8.52
N PRO A 109 -5.86 -22.66 9.29
CA PRO A 109 -7.29 -22.44 9.21
C PRO A 109 -7.65 -20.97 9.45
N ALA A 110 -8.37 -20.37 8.50
CA ALA A 110 -8.95 -19.04 8.61
C ALA A 110 -10.48 -19.18 8.59
N LYS A 111 -11.15 -18.67 9.62
CA LYS A 111 -12.64 -18.68 9.70
C LYS A 111 -13.17 -17.27 9.41
N GLY A 112 -14.08 -17.17 8.44
CA GLY A 112 -14.68 -15.90 8.03
C GLY A 112 -13.81 -15.08 7.10
N ASN A 113 -14.20 -13.84 6.87
CA ASN A 113 -13.42 -12.85 6.13
C ASN A 113 -13.24 -11.58 6.95
N LEU A 114 -12.22 -10.80 6.60
CA LEU A 114 -11.85 -9.58 7.31
C LEU A 114 -13.01 -8.58 7.39
N LYS A 115 -13.68 -8.31 6.28
CA LYS A 115 -14.76 -7.31 6.18
C LYS A 115 -15.98 -7.67 7.03
N GLU A 116 -16.37 -8.93 7.02
CA GLU A 116 -17.47 -9.44 7.85
C GLU A 116 -17.12 -9.37 9.34
N GLY A 117 -15.92 -9.84 9.72
CA GLY A 117 -15.47 -9.81 11.09
C GLY A 117 -15.33 -8.41 11.67
N LEU A 118 -14.81 -7.45 10.88
CA LEU A 118 -14.74 -6.04 11.28
C LEU A 118 -16.14 -5.42 11.38
N SER A 119 -17.05 -5.71 10.45
CA SER A 119 -18.41 -5.21 10.48
C SER A 119 -19.20 -5.72 11.70
N GLU A 120 -18.98 -6.97 12.09
CA GLU A 120 -19.58 -7.54 13.30
C GLU A 120 -19.13 -6.79 14.57
N ILE A 121 -17.84 -6.49 14.69
CA ILE A 121 -17.29 -5.70 15.82
C ILE A 121 -17.89 -4.29 15.85
N ILE A 122 -17.97 -3.60 14.70
CA ILE A 122 -18.52 -2.25 14.61
C ILE A 122 -19.98 -2.21 15.06
N ASN A 123 -20.76 -3.22 14.70
CA ASN A 123 -22.20 -3.30 15.01
C ASN A 123 -22.52 -3.93 16.38
N ALA A 124 -21.53 -4.48 17.07
CA ALA A 124 -21.74 -5.12 18.38
C ALA A 124 -22.24 -4.11 19.42
N ALA A 125 -23.32 -4.41 20.12
CA ALA A 125 -23.91 -3.49 21.10
C ALA A 125 -22.98 -3.24 22.30
N ASP A 126 -22.22 -4.25 22.68
CA ASP A 126 -21.38 -4.30 23.89
C ASP A 126 -19.87 -4.24 23.62
N ALA A 127 -19.45 -3.95 22.37
CA ALA A 127 -18.05 -3.65 22.09
C ALA A 127 -17.72 -2.21 22.51
N ASP A 128 -16.55 -2.02 23.09
CA ASP A 128 -16.06 -0.69 23.48
C ASP A 128 -15.90 0.21 22.28
N LYS A 129 -16.11 1.52 22.49
CA LYS A 129 -16.01 2.53 21.42
C LYS A 129 -14.63 2.54 20.75
N GLU A 130 -13.57 2.30 21.52
CA GLU A 130 -12.20 2.23 20.99
C GLU A 130 -12.05 1.04 20.03
N ILE A 131 -12.50 -0.15 20.43
CA ILE A 131 -12.43 -1.37 19.59
C ILE A 131 -13.26 -1.20 18.31
N LYS A 132 -14.45 -0.59 18.40
CA LYS A 132 -15.26 -0.24 17.23
C LYS A 132 -14.53 0.74 16.31
N GLY A 133 -13.85 1.73 16.90
CA GLY A 133 -13.05 2.71 16.17
C GLY A 133 -11.90 2.05 15.41
N ASP A 134 -11.16 1.17 16.06
CA ASP A 134 -10.08 0.43 15.41
C ASP A 134 -10.59 -0.46 14.27
N ALA A 135 -11.68 -1.22 14.51
CA ALA A 135 -12.29 -2.04 13.47
C ALA A 135 -12.77 -1.21 12.27
N SER A 136 -13.40 -0.06 12.52
CA SER A 136 -13.84 0.86 11.48
C SER A 136 -12.67 1.47 10.71
N ALA A 137 -11.60 1.88 11.40
CA ALA A 137 -10.39 2.41 10.75
C ALA A 137 -9.73 1.39 9.84
N ILE A 138 -9.57 0.14 10.32
CA ILE A 138 -9.00 -0.95 9.53
C ILE A 138 -9.88 -1.24 8.31
N LEU A 139 -11.20 -1.27 8.47
CA LEU A 139 -12.13 -1.49 7.35
C LEU A 139 -11.98 -0.40 6.27
N VAL A 140 -11.87 0.87 6.67
CA VAL A 140 -11.64 1.98 5.75
C VAL A 140 -10.29 1.83 5.03
N LEU A 141 -9.21 1.54 5.74
CA LEU A 141 -7.87 1.42 5.15
C LEU A 141 -7.75 0.22 4.20
N GLU A 142 -8.28 -0.93 4.58
CA GLU A 142 -8.25 -2.15 3.75
C GLU A 142 -9.12 -2.01 2.49
N SER A 143 -10.23 -1.27 2.55
CA SER A 143 -11.10 -1.04 1.40
C SER A 143 -10.48 -0.17 0.29
N MET A 144 -9.30 0.40 0.49
CA MET A 144 -8.56 1.07 -0.59
C MET A 144 -8.22 0.12 -1.76
N ALA A 145 -7.94 -1.14 -1.48
CA ALA A 145 -7.71 -2.14 -2.53
C ALA A 145 -8.93 -2.36 -3.44
N GLU A 146 -10.13 -2.06 -2.95
CA GLU A 146 -11.37 -2.14 -3.74
C GLU A 146 -11.45 -1.01 -4.80
N ILE A 147 -10.76 0.14 -4.57
CA ILE A 147 -10.65 1.22 -5.56
C ILE A 147 -9.81 0.73 -6.75
N ASP A 148 -8.66 0.11 -6.48
CA ASP A 148 -7.77 -0.43 -7.51
C ASP A 148 -8.43 -1.57 -8.30
N ALA A 149 -9.27 -2.37 -7.63
CA ALA A 149 -10.08 -3.41 -8.24
C ALA A 149 -11.32 -2.89 -9.00
N GLY A 150 -11.65 -1.58 -8.89
CA GLY A 150 -12.82 -0.96 -9.51
C GLY A 150 -14.16 -1.36 -8.89
N THR A 151 -14.17 -1.95 -7.69
CA THR A 151 -15.39 -2.36 -6.96
C THR A 151 -15.87 -1.31 -5.96
N LEU A 152 -15.05 -0.30 -5.67
CA LEU A 152 -15.38 0.88 -4.87
C LEU A 152 -14.92 2.14 -5.59
N THR A 153 -15.73 3.20 -5.59
CA THR A 153 -15.27 4.49 -6.14
C THR A 153 -14.46 5.27 -5.11
N SER A 154 -13.58 6.14 -5.60
CA SER A 154 -12.76 7.05 -4.79
C SER A 154 -13.63 7.95 -3.89
N GLU A 155 -14.77 8.41 -4.40
CA GLU A 155 -15.73 9.23 -3.68
C GLU A 155 -16.42 8.46 -2.56
N ALA A 156 -16.87 7.23 -2.83
CA ALA A 156 -17.50 6.37 -1.83
C ALA A 156 -16.52 6.00 -0.71
N TRP A 157 -15.26 5.73 -1.05
CA TRP A 157 -14.22 5.50 -0.06
C TRP A 157 -13.99 6.75 0.81
N THR A 158 -13.90 7.94 0.21
CA THR A 158 -13.72 9.20 0.93
C THR A 158 -14.88 9.43 1.91
N GLN A 159 -16.11 9.14 1.50
CA GLN A 159 -17.31 9.27 2.34
C GLN A 159 -17.29 8.31 3.53
N ASN A 160 -16.79 7.07 3.34
CA ASN A 160 -16.58 6.11 4.42
C ASN A 160 -15.52 6.60 5.41
N ALA A 161 -14.40 7.16 4.91
CA ALA A 161 -13.34 7.73 5.73
C ALA A 161 -13.84 8.95 6.56
N GLU A 162 -14.59 9.87 5.97
CA GLU A 162 -15.20 11.00 6.67
C GLU A 162 -16.18 10.55 7.75
N THR A 163 -17.00 9.54 7.45
CA THR A 163 -17.94 8.95 8.40
C THR A 163 -17.19 8.33 9.58
N HIS A 164 -16.09 7.62 9.33
CA HIS A 164 -15.23 7.09 10.38
C HIS A 164 -14.67 8.22 11.27
N LEU A 165 -14.03 9.24 10.68
CA LEU A 165 -13.43 10.35 11.42
C LEU A 165 -14.44 11.12 12.27
N LYS A 166 -15.69 11.26 11.80
CA LYS A 166 -16.79 11.88 12.54
C LYS A 166 -17.20 11.03 13.76
N ASN A 167 -17.32 9.72 13.59
CA ASN A 167 -17.80 8.82 14.64
C ASN A 167 -16.71 8.51 15.69
N PHE A 168 -15.44 8.52 15.27
CA PHE A 168 -14.28 8.15 16.08
C PHE A 168 -13.17 9.22 16.00
N PRO A 169 -13.42 10.47 16.47
CA PRO A 169 -12.48 11.58 16.30
C PRO A 169 -11.12 11.39 16.98
N GLU A 170 -11.06 10.56 18.03
CA GLU A 170 -9.83 10.21 18.77
C GLU A 170 -9.20 8.89 18.32
N GLY A 171 -9.60 8.38 17.15
CA GLY A 171 -9.10 7.10 16.62
C GLY A 171 -7.60 7.16 16.32
N ARG A 172 -6.86 6.12 16.74
CA ARG A 172 -5.39 6.02 16.62
C ARG A 172 -4.90 6.02 15.17
N LEU A 173 -5.73 5.54 14.23
CA LEU A 173 -5.40 5.45 12.80
C LEU A 173 -5.91 6.67 12.00
N ASN A 174 -6.47 7.69 12.66
CA ASN A 174 -7.06 8.84 11.99
C ASN A 174 -6.06 9.63 11.15
N GLU A 175 -4.81 9.77 11.61
CA GLU A 175 -3.80 10.48 10.83
C GLU A 175 -3.43 9.72 9.54
N GLU A 176 -3.37 8.39 9.60
CA GLU A 176 -3.16 7.56 8.39
C GLU A 176 -4.34 7.68 7.43
N ILE A 177 -5.59 7.66 7.94
CA ILE A 177 -6.79 7.85 7.12
C ILE A 177 -6.77 9.23 6.46
N LYS A 178 -6.48 10.31 7.19
CA LYS A 178 -6.38 11.68 6.64
C LYS A 178 -5.30 11.77 5.56
N LYS A 179 -4.14 11.15 5.79
CA LYS A 179 -3.07 11.08 4.79
C LYS A 179 -3.55 10.38 3.52
N ARG A 180 -4.24 9.25 3.66
CA ARG A 180 -4.81 8.51 2.51
C ARG A 180 -5.88 9.30 1.78
N MET A 181 -6.73 10.03 2.52
CA MET A 181 -7.73 10.95 1.92
C MET A 181 -7.07 12.04 1.08
N ALA A 182 -6.00 12.66 1.60
CA ALA A 182 -5.25 13.68 0.86
C ALA A 182 -4.64 13.11 -0.44
N THR A 183 -4.02 11.93 -0.37
CA THR A 183 -3.48 11.23 -1.54
C THR A 183 -4.58 10.87 -2.53
N ASN A 184 -5.71 10.33 -2.06
CA ASN A 184 -6.86 9.97 -2.90
C ASN A 184 -7.43 11.18 -3.63
N LYS A 185 -7.59 12.31 -2.93
CA LYS A 185 -8.02 13.58 -3.52
C LYS A 185 -7.05 14.06 -4.60
N GLN A 186 -5.75 14.06 -4.32
CA GLN A 186 -4.72 14.43 -5.29
C GLN A 186 -4.78 13.55 -6.54
N MET A 187 -4.95 12.23 -6.36
CA MET A 187 -5.07 11.28 -7.47
C MET A 187 -6.36 11.53 -8.29
N ALA A 188 -7.48 11.82 -7.64
CA ALA A 188 -8.71 12.17 -8.32
C ALA A 188 -8.56 13.45 -9.15
N GLU A 189 -7.90 14.47 -8.61
CA GLU A 189 -7.59 15.71 -9.33
C GLU A 189 -6.68 15.46 -10.54
N LEU A 190 -5.64 14.65 -10.40
CA LEU A 190 -4.73 14.25 -11.49
C LEU A 190 -5.44 13.48 -12.60
N LYS A 191 -6.45 12.65 -12.24
CA LYS A 191 -7.26 11.90 -13.20
C LYS A 191 -8.37 12.72 -13.85
N SER A 192 -8.76 13.86 -13.26
CA SER A 192 -9.88 14.69 -13.73
C SER A 192 -9.49 15.81 -14.68
N LYS A 193 -8.22 16.15 -14.74
CA LYS A 193 -7.69 17.23 -15.58
C LYS A 193 -6.46 16.76 -16.36
N PRO A 194 -6.27 17.24 -17.58
CA PRO A 194 -5.06 16.96 -18.33
C PRO A 194 -3.82 17.36 -17.54
N LEU A 195 -2.86 16.43 -17.44
CA LEU A 195 -1.64 16.65 -16.72
C LEU A 195 -0.78 17.71 -17.43
N GLU A 196 -0.37 18.73 -16.69
CA GLU A 196 0.52 19.77 -17.16
C GLU A 196 1.95 19.47 -16.74
N LEU A 197 2.81 19.17 -17.71
CA LEU A 197 4.23 18.96 -17.52
C LEU A 197 4.99 19.59 -18.67
N LYS A 198 5.94 20.48 -18.34
CA LYS A 198 6.82 21.12 -19.30
C LYS A 198 8.20 21.27 -18.70
N PHE A 199 9.22 20.93 -19.46
CA PHE A 199 10.62 21.09 -19.08
C PHE A 199 11.55 20.95 -20.28
N THR A 200 12.82 21.37 -20.11
CA THR A 200 13.90 21.08 -21.05
C THR A 200 14.66 19.85 -20.58
N ALA A 201 14.75 18.83 -21.40
CA ALA A 201 15.46 17.58 -21.11
C ALA A 201 16.98 17.78 -21.11
N VAL A 202 17.73 16.80 -20.61
CA VAL A 202 19.21 16.81 -20.51
C VAL A 202 19.87 16.99 -21.85
N ASP A 203 19.27 16.48 -22.94
CA ASP A 203 19.72 16.57 -24.32
C ASP A 203 19.29 17.86 -25.03
N GLY A 204 18.59 18.76 -24.34
CA GLY A 204 18.05 20.01 -24.87
C GLY A 204 16.67 19.91 -25.51
N THR A 205 16.06 18.72 -25.52
CA THR A 205 14.70 18.52 -26.05
C THR A 205 13.67 19.24 -25.19
N GLU A 206 12.82 20.05 -25.79
CA GLU A 206 11.68 20.67 -25.10
C GLU A 206 10.53 19.66 -24.98
N VAL A 207 10.20 19.30 -23.78
CA VAL A 207 9.08 18.43 -23.44
C VAL A 207 7.90 19.27 -22.97
N ASP A 208 6.74 19.05 -23.60
CA ASP A 208 5.48 19.71 -23.24
C ASP A 208 4.34 18.70 -23.48
N LEU A 209 3.75 18.15 -22.39
CA LEU A 209 2.66 17.16 -22.49
C LEU A 209 1.44 17.72 -23.23
N ALA A 210 1.22 19.05 -23.22
CA ALA A 210 0.12 19.63 -23.98
C ALA A 210 0.29 19.43 -25.49
N LYS A 211 1.55 19.36 -25.98
CA LYS A 211 1.89 19.08 -27.38
C LYS A 211 1.91 17.59 -27.73
N MET A 212 1.80 16.72 -26.71
CA MET A 212 1.76 15.26 -26.87
C MET A 212 0.33 14.70 -26.84
N ARG A 213 -0.70 15.54 -26.90
CA ARG A 213 -2.09 15.10 -27.02
C ARG A 213 -2.28 14.20 -28.25
N GLY A 214 -3.11 13.18 -28.12
CA GLY A 214 -3.27 12.13 -29.13
C GLY A 214 -2.29 10.97 -29.00
N LYS A 215 -1.26 11.10 -28.17
CA LYS A 215 -0.32 10.04 -27.82
C LYS A 215 -0.60 9.50 -26.42
N VAL A 216 -0.22 8.25 -26.18
CA VAL A 216 -0.13 7.65 -24.84
C VAL A 216 1.28 7.92 -24.32
N VAL A 217 1.42 8.48 -23.13
CA VAL A 217 2.72 8.87 -22.58
C VAL A 217 2.98 8.19 -21.24
N LEU A 218 4.12 7.52 -21.11
CA LEU A 218 4.63 7.07 -19.83
C LEU A 218 5.48 8.18 -19.20
N ILE A 219 5.16 8.60 -17.98
CA ILE A 219 6.03 9.40 -17.14
C ILE A 219 6.69 8.45 -16.15
N ASP A 220 8.00 8.25 -16.30
CA ASP A 220 8.79 7.29 -15.51
C ASP A 220 9.68 8.04 -14.53
N PHE A 221 9.34 7.96 -13.23
CA PHE A 221 10.14 8.48 -12.13
C PHE A 221 11.11 7.41 -11.66
N TRP A 222 12.40 7.63 -11.86
CA TRP A 222 13.43 6.62 -11.70
C TRP A 222 14.78 7.21 -11.29
N ALA A 223 15.78 6.35 -11.06
CA ALA A 223 17.18 6.76 -10.91
C ALA A 223 18.14 5.61 -11.25
N THR A 224 19.38 5.94 -11.61
CA THR A 224 20.43 4.95 -11.92
C THR A 224 20.83 4.10 -10.71
N TRP A 225 20.65 4.60 -9.51
CA TRP A 225 20.92 3.90 -8.24
C TRP A 225 19.72 3.09 -7.72
N CYS A 226 18.55 3.20 -8.37
CA CYS A 226 17.34 2.48 -7.99
C CYS A 226 17.35 1.07 -8.59
N GLY A 227 17.74 0.07 -7.81
CA GLY A 227 17.81 -1.33 -8.28
C GLY A 227 16.51 -1.84 -8.93
N PRO A 228 15.32 -1.65 -8.31
CA PRO A 228 14.04 -2.04 -8.93
C PRO A 228 13.75 -1.30 -10.24
N CYS A 229 14.14 -0.01 -10.37
CA CYS A 229 13.97 0.76 -11.61
C CYS A 229 14.82 0.16 -12.74
N VAL A 230 16.08 -0.13 -12.45
CA VAL A 230 17.01 -0.77 -13.39
C VAL A 230 16.54 -2.17 -13.80
N ALA A 231 15.96 -2.91 -12.87
CA ALA A 231 15.39 -4.23 -13.16
C ALA A 231 14.15 -4.18 -14.07
N GLU A 232 13.38 -3.08 -14.05
CA GLU A 232 12.21 -2.87 -14.93
C GLU A 232 12.59 -2.31 -16.30
N LEU A 233 13.75 -1.69 -16.44
CA LEU A 233 14.18 -1.01 -17.67
C LEU A 233 14.11 -1.88 -18.95
N PRO A 234 14.46 -3.19 -18.96
CA PRO A 234 14.29 -4.02 -20.13
C PRO A 234 12.83 -4.10 -20.62
N ASN A 235 11.86 -4.12 -19.70
CA ASN A 235 10.43 -4.13 -20.03
C ASN A 235 10.00 -2.78 -20.64
N VAL A 236 10.54 -1.69 -20.10
CA VAL A 236 10.28 -0.31 -20.59
C VAL A 236 10.82 -0.14 -22.01
N ILE A 237 12.08 -0.56 -22.26
CA ILE A 237 12.70 -0.50 -23.59
C ILE A 237 11.89 -1.35 -24.59
N LYS A 238 11.53 -2.57 -24.22
CA LYS A 238 10.74 -3.46 -25.07
C LYS A 238 9.40 -2.82 -25.44
N ALA A 239 8.69 -2.25 -24.48
CA ALA A 239 7.41 -1.58 -24.72
C ALA A 239 7.58 -0.37 -25.64
N TYR A 240 8.64 0.43 -25.43
CA TYR A 240 8.95 1.58 -26.29
C TYR A 240 9.22 1.16 -27.74
N ASP A 241 10.11 0.21 -27.96
CA ASP A 241 10.46 -0.26 -29.30
C ASP A 241 9.25 -0.88 -30.04
N ALA A 242 8.36 -1.56 -29.35
CA ALA A 242 7.16 -2.18 -29.94
C ALA A 242 6.03 -1.19 -30.24
N LEU A 243 5.90 -0.11 -29.46
CA LEU A 243 4.69 0.72 -29.44
C LEU A 243 4.94 2.21 -29.79
N HIS A 244 6.20 2.69 -29.83
CA HIS A 244 6.51 4.07 -30.15
C HIS A 244 5.93 4.50 -31.52
N ALA A 245 6.12 3.69 -32.57
CA ALA A 245 5.56 3.96 -33.87
C ALA A 245 4.02 3.97 -33.92
N LYS A 246 3.35 3.43 -32.89
CA LYS A 246 1.89 3.41 -32.75
C LYS A 246 1.35 4.58 -31.91
N GLY A 247 2.21 5.51 -31.50
CA GLY A 247 1.82 6.70 -30.73
C GLY A 247 2.07 6.57 -29.21
N PHE A 248 3.00 5.71 -28.80
CA PHE A 248 3.49 5.65 -27.43
C PHE A 248 4.77 6.48 -27.26
N GLU A 249 4.82 7.29 -26.21
CA GLU A 249 6.00 8.08 -25.83
C GLU A 249 6.39 7.80 -24.37
N ILE A 250 7.64 8.09 -24.04
CA ILE A 250 8.13 8.05 -22.67
C ILE A 250 8.79 9.37 -22.32
N VAL A 251 8.64 9.79 -21.09
CA VAL A 251 9.30 10.94 -20.48
C VAL A 251 9.90 10.47 -19.15
N GLY A 252 11.22 10.47 -19.04
CA GLY A 252 11.92 10.08 -17.82
C GLY A 252 12.11 11.28 -16.88
N ILE A 253 11.83 11.08 -15.60
CA ILE A 253 12.11 12.06 -14.53
C ILE A 253 13.15 11.41 -13.61
N SER A 254 14.41 11.84 -13.77
CA SER A 254 15.52 11.24 -13.01
C SER A 254 15.69 11.90 -11.64
N LEU A 255 15.75 11.08 -10.60
CA LEU A 255 16.10 11.46 -9.23
C LEU A 255 17.62 11.28 -8.97
N ASP A 256 18.43 11.26 -10.00
CA ASP A 256 19.89 11.25 -9.84
C ASP A 256 20.42 12.61 -9.38
N GLN A 257 21.62 12.58 -8.77
CA GLN A 257 22.34 13.80 -8.37
C GLN A 257 23.58 14.08 -9.25
N ASP A 258 23.99 13.11 -10.07
CA ASP A 258 25.14 13.20 -10.97
C ASP A 258 24.67 13.13 -12.43
N LYS A 259 24.74 14.27 -13.12
CA LYS A 259 24.36 14.41 -14.53
C LYS A 259 25.17 13.48 -15.44
N GLY A 260 26.47 13.42 -15.22
CA GLY A 260 27.35 12.60 -16.06
C GLY A 260 27.11 11.11 -15.91
N LYS A 261 26.73 10.66 -14.69
CA LYS A 261 26.34 9.29 -14.44
C LYS A 261 25.02 8.96 -15.14
N LEU A 262 24.03 9.85 -15.08
CA LEU A 262 22.76 9.71 -15.77
C LEU A 262 22.97 9.62 -17.29
N GLU A 263 23.70 10.57 -17.88
CA GLU A 263 23.92 10.61 -19.33
C GLU A 263 24.63 9.34 -19.85
N ARG A 264 25.65 8.88 -19.13
CA ARG A 264 26.32 7.61 -19.47
C ARG A 264 25.35 6.42 -19.40
N PHE A 265 24.58 6.32 -18.34
CA PHE A 265 23.62 5.23 -18.15
C PHE A 265 22.56 5.21 -19.26
N VAL A 266 21.96 6.37 -19.57
CA VAL A 266 20.97 6.54 -20.66
C VAL A 266 21.55 6.06 -21.99
N LYS A 267 22.78 6.48 -22.31
CA LYS A 267 23.48 6.10 -23.54
C LYS A 267 23.80 4.60 -23.60
N GLU A 268 24.37 4.06 -22.53
CA GLU A 268 24.78 2.64 -22.46
C GLU A 268 23.59 1.68 -22.54
N ASN A 269 22.42 2.08 -22.02
CA ASN A 269 21.22 1.27 -22.07
C ASN A 269 20.28 1.59 -23.24
N GLY A 270 20.68 2.49 -24.15
CA GLY A 270 19.91 2.81 -25.35
C GLY A 270 18.55 3.44 -25.09
N MET A 271 18.41 4.21 -24.02
CA MET A 271 17.17 4.91 -23.68
C MET A 271 16.98 6.08 -24.65
N LYS A 272 15.97 5.98 -25.52
CA LYS A 272 15.75 6.91 -26.66
C LYS A 272 14.84 8.09 -26.35
N TRP A 273 14.30 8.17 -25.12
CA TRP A 273 13.33 9.17 -24.68
C TRP A 273 13.96 10.25 -23.81
N PRO A 274 13.39 11.47 -23.79
CA PRO A 274 13.94 12.60 -23.04
C PRO A 274 13.94 12.36 -21.53
N GLN A 275 14.97 12.88 -20.88
CA GLN A 275 15.18 12.77 -19.44
C GLN A 275 15.18 14.16 -18.78
N TYR A 276 14.33 14.36 -17.78
CA TYR A 276 14.45 15.49 -16.87
C TYR A 276 15.49 15.22 -15.81
N PHE A 277 16.27 16.23 -15.48
CA PHE A 277 17.27 16.17 -14.42
C PHE A 277 17.49 17.55 -13.80
N ASP A 278 17.43 17.66 -12.48
CA ASP A 278 17.75 18.89 -11.73
C ASP A 278 18.85 18.69 -10.68
N GLY A 279 19.35 17.47 -10.51
CA GLY A 279 20.42 17.14 -9.55
C GLY A 279 20.01 17.13 -8.09
N LYS A 280 18.72 17.26 -7.77
CA LYS A 280 18.23 17.40 -6.38
C LYS A 280 17.81 16.09 -5.72
N GLY A 281 17.97 14.96 -6.39
CA GLY A 281 17.59 13.64 -5.84
C GLY A 281 16.11 13.60 -5.44
N TRP A 282 15.82 13.22 -4.20
CA TRP A 282 14.45 13.19 -3.66
C TRP A 282 13.78 14.57 -3.54
N GLN A 283 14.55 15.66 -3.65
CA GLN A 283 14.03 17.03 -3.72
C GLN A 283 13.83 17.51 -5.16
N ASN A 284 13.85 16.60 -6.13
CA ASN A 284 13.54 16.87 -7.53
C ASN A 284 12.22 17.63 -7.64
N GLU A 285 12.21 18.73 -8.39
CA GLU A 285 11.09 19.65 -8.46
C GLU A 285 9.80 18.99 -8.98
N ILE A 286 9.92 18.18 -10.03
CA ILE A 286 8.77 17.52 -10.65
C ILE A 286 8.26 16.40 -9.73
N SER A 287 9.15 15.58 -9.17
CA SER A 287 8.73 14.51 -8.26
C SER A 287 8.09 15.05 -6.98
N THR A 288 8.62 16.14 -6.42
CA THR A 288 8.03 16.83 -5.26
C THR A 288 6.65 17.42 -5.60
N ARG A 289 6.50 18.07 -6.74
CA ARG A 289 5.25 18.63 -7.23
C ARG A 289 4.15 17.56 -7.34
N PHE A 290 4.50 16.36 -7.78
CA PHE A 290 3.56 15.26 -7.96
C PHE A 290 3.46 14.32 -6.76
N GLY A 291 4.15 14.62 -5.65
CA GLY A 291 4.08 13.84 -4.42
C GLY A 291 4.69 12.44 -4.55
N ILE A 292 5.73 12.30 -5.38
CA ILE A 292 6.45 11.03 -5.55
C ILE A 292 7.35 10.81 -4.34
N ASP A 293 7.03 9.83 -3.52
CA ASP A 293 7.75 9.44 -2.31
C ASP A 293 8.49 8.10 -2.42
N SER A 294 8.31 7.41 -3.55
CA SER A 294 8.96 6.13 -3.84
C SER A 294 9.16 5.93 -5.33
N ILE A 295 10.24 5.26 -5.72
CA ILE A 295 10.54 4.88 -7.11
C ILE A 295 10.85 3.36 -7.22
N PRO A 296 10.53 2.74 -8.37
CA PRO A 296 9.97 3.32 -9.59
C PRO A 296 8.50 3.72 -9.43
N ALA A 297 8.12 4.89 -9.97
CA ALA A 297 6.74 5.29 -10.14
C ALA A 297 6.47 5.53 -11.63
N MET A 298 5.53 4.78 -12.20
CA MET A 298 5.32 4.67 -13.63
C MET A 298 3.89 5.11 -13.98
N TRP A 299 3.72 6.39 -14.31
CA TRP A 299 2.43 7.00 -14.58
C TRP A 299 2.09 6.94 -16.06
N LEU A 300 0.97 6.35 -16.41
CA LEU A 300 0.48 6.29 -17.79
C LEU A 300 -0.56 7.39 -18.03
N VAL A 301 -0.30 8.22 -19.03
CA VAL A 301 -1.15 9.32 -19.47
C VAL A 301 -1.82 8.94 -20.78
N GLY A 302 -3.14 9.08 -20.85
CA GLY A 302 -3.93 8.79 -22.03
C GLY A 302 -3.81 9.86 -23.14
N LYS A 303 -4.41 9.60 -24.29
CA LYS A 303 -4.43 10.50 -25.46
C LYS A 303 -5.06 11.87 -25.15
N ASP A 304 -6.01 11.91 -24.23
CA ASP A 304 -6.65 13.12 -23.69
C ASP A 304 -5.78 13.87 -22.68
N GLY A 305 -4.68 13.27 -22.27
CA GLY A 305 -3.74 13.80 -21.29
C GLY A 305 -4.12 13.55 -19.84
N LEU A 306 -5.15 12.76 -19.57
CA LEU A 306 -5.50 12.35 -18.21
C LEU A 306 -4.57 11.23 -17.75
N VAL A 307 -4.24 11.21 -16.46
CA VAL A 307 -3.52 10.09 -15.86
C VAL A 307 -4.49 8.91 -15.74
N ILE A 308 -4.20 7.81 -16.43
CA ILE A 308 -5.04 6.61 -16.45
C ILE A 308 -4.53 5.51 -15.52
N SER A 309 -3.24 5.53 -15.17
CA SER A 309 -2.64 4.65 -14.17
C SER A 309 -1.45 5.34 -13.51
N THR A 310 -1.20 5.09 -12.26
CA THR A 310 -0.02 5.57 -11.51
C THR A 310 0.98 4.45 -11.19
N ASP A 311 0.67 3.22 -11.57
CA ASP A 311 1.58 2.08 -11.49
C ASP A 311 1.29 1.10 -12.65
N THR A 312 2.25 0.99 -13.56
CA THR A 312 2.17 0.06 -14.70
C THR A 312 3.26 -1.01 -14.66
N ARG A 313 3.94 -1.18 -13.51
CA ARG A 313 5.01 -2.16 -13.34
C ARG A 313 4.53 -3.59 -13.60
N GLY A 314 5.32 -4.33 -14.36
CA GLY A 314 5.03 -5.74 -14.69
C GLY A 314 3.84 -5.95 -15.64
N GLY A 315 3.26 -4.85 -16.20
CA GLY A 315 2.15 -4.91 -17.16
C GLY A 315 2.15 -3.76 -18.17
N LEU A 316 3.26 -3.04 -18.32
CA LEU A 316 3.35 -1.81 -19.12
C LEU A 316 2.86 -2.00 -20.55
N GLU A 317 3.37 -3.00 -21.27
CA GLU A 317 3.04 -3.23 -22.69
C GLU A 317 1.51 -3.39 -22.89
N ALA A 318 0.87 -4.23 -22.06
CA ALA A 318 -0.56 -4.44 -22.12
C ALA A 318 -1.38 -3.19 -21.76
N ALA A 319 -0.94 -2.42 -20.75
CA ALA A 319 -1.59 -1.18 -20.35
C ALA A 319 -1.52 -0.12 -21.45
N VAL A 320 -0.37 0.02 -22.10
CA VAL A 320 -0.18 0.95 -23.25
C VAL A 320 -1.04 0.50 -24.44
N GLU A 321 -1.04 -0.78 -24.78
CA GLU A 321 -1.89 -1.29 -25.88
C GLU A 321 -3.38 -1.03 -25.66
N ALA A 322 -3.85 -1.22 -24.40
CA ALA A 322 -5.22 -0.90 -24.05
C ALA A 322 -5.53 0.61 -24.16
N ALA A 323 -4.58 1.47 -23.77
CA ALA A 323 -4.71 2.92 -23.88
C ALA A 323 -4.68 3.41 -25.34
N LEU A 324 -3.86 2.80 -26.18
CA LEU A 324 -3.78 3.13 -27.62
C LEU A 324 -5.07 2.79 -28.40
N LYS A 325 -5.89 1.85 -27.91
CA LYS A 325 -7.17 1.48 -28.53
C LYS A 325 -8.33 2.44 -28.18
N LYS A 326 -8.18 3.22 -27.12
CA LYS A 326 -9.13 4.28 -26.72
C LYS A 326 -8.83 5.59 -27.46
#